data_6cb7e938ff932389ab591322f378447e
#
_entry.id   6cb7e938ff932389ab591322f378447e
#
_cell.length_a   1.000
_cell.length_b   1.000
_cell.length_c   1.000
_cell.angle_alpha   90.00
_cell.angle_beta   90.00
_cell.angle_gamma   90.00
#
_symmetry.space_group_name_H-M   'P 1'
#
loop_
_entity.id
_entity.type
_entity.pdbx_description
1 polymer ?
#
loop_
_entity_poly.entity_id
_entity_poly.type
_entity_poly.pdbx_seq_one_letter_code
_entity_poly.pdbx_strand_id
1 'polypeptide(L)'
;RSGDTVMRAVGTQFDVYRKKSGTIVTVVEGRVAVLQTHSSGGREFDNGGAPFLTEGADGIPKTAGPGSVLPFPSMGNDKQSAPVFVSAGEQVTVTDRAIAAPSPADVAVAIAWVQHRLVFDASRLSDVIDDFNRYNARQIHIEDKALDDFHVSGVYSSTDPASLLRFLRSQAHIDVTETDREVRIGRK
;
A
#
# COMPACT_ATOMS: atom_id res chain seq x y z
N ARG A 1 -6.25 -1.18 -6.28
CA ARG A 1 -6.02 0.22 -5.95
C ARG A 1 -5.74 0.34 -4.47
N SER A 2 -4.73 1.10 -4.08
CA SER A 2 -4.39 1.40 -2.68
C SER A 2 -4.14 2.91 -2.55
N GLY A 3 -5.11 3.63 -1.95
CA GLY A 3 -5.10 5.09 -1.96
C GLY A 3 -5.05 5.64 -3.40
N ASP A 4 -4.12 6.56 -3.65
CA ASP A 4 -3.89 7.17 -4.97
C ASP A 4 -3.00 6.32 -5.89
N THR A 5 -2.60 5.13 -5.45
CA THR A 5 -1.81 4.19 -6.24
C THR A 5 -2.72 3.23 -6.98
N VAL A 6 -2.58 3.16 -8.29
CA VAL A 6 -3.28 2.22 -9.17
C VAL A 6 -2.28 1.20 -9.69
N MET A 7 -2.58 -0.09 -9.50
CA MET A 7 -1.81 -1.20 -10.04
C MET A 7 -2.61 -1.88 -11.15
N ARG A 8 -1.95 -2.14 -12.29
CA ARG A 8 -2.51 -2.92 -13.40
C ARG A 8 -1.65 -4.15 -13.61
N ALA A 9 -2.27 -5.30 -13.56
CA ALA A 9 -1.62 -6.60 -13.67
C ALA A 9 -2.51 -7.57 -14.43
N VAL A 10 -1.92 -8.49 -15.17
CA VAL A 10 -2.62 -9.58 -15.87
C VAL A 10 -1.81 -10.85 -15.65
N GLY A 11 -2.43 -11.86 -15.00
CA GLY A 11 -1.77 -13.13 -14.73
C GLY A 11 -0.54 -13.00 -13.84
N THR A 12 -0.60 -12.13 -12.81
CA THR A 12 0.53 -11.82 -11.93
C THR A 12 0.20 -12.11 -10.47
N GLN A 13 1.21 -12.52 -9.73
CA GLN A 13 1.16 -12.59 -8.27
C GLN A 13 2.01 -11.46 -7.69
N PHE A 14 1.41 -10.63 -6.84
CA PHE A 14 2.08 -9.50 -6.22
C PHE A 14 1.48 -9.19 -4.86
N ASP A 15 2.28 -8.59 -3.99
CA ASP A 15 1.90 -8.09 -2.68
C ASP A 15 1.79 -6.57 -2.67
N VAL A 16 0.87 -6.04 -1.88
CA VAL A 16 0.69 -4.59 -1.67
C VAL A 16 0.66 -4.31 -0.18
N TYR A 17 1.74 -3.74 0.29
CA TYR A 17 1.92 -3.43 1.69
C TYR A 17 1.87 -1.93 1.95
N ARG A 18 0.86 -1.46 2.69
CA ARG A 18 0.68 -0.05 3.00
C ARG A 18 1.27 0.29 4.36
N LYS A 19 2.24 1.21 4.38
CA LYS A 19 2.80 1.85 5.59
C LYS A 19 2.33 3.28 5.72
N LYS A 20 2.57 3.90 6.87
CA LYS A 20 2.37 5.35 7.06
C LYS A 20 3.25 6.17 6.10
N SER A 21 4.43 5.66 5.77
CA SER A 21 5.41 6.27 4.85
C SER A 21 5.10 6.07 3.37
N GLY A 22 4.10 5.25 3.00
CA GLY A 22 3.76 4.97 1.60
C GLY A 22 3.29 3.53 1.37
N THR A 23 3.13 3.19 0.11
CA THR A 23 2.71 1.84 -0.33
C THR A 23 3.89 1.13 -0.99
N ILE A 24 4.21 -0.08 -0.53
CA ILE A 24 5.20 -0.96 -1.16
C ILE A 24 4.44 -1.97 -2.02
N VAL A 25 4.87 -2.12 -3.26
CA VAL A 25 4.35 -3.13 -4.20
C VAL A 25 5.49 -4.07 -4.53
N THR A 26 5.36 -5.35 -4.21
CA THR A 26 6.35 -6.40 -4.48
C THR A 26 5.77 -7.41 -5.46
N VAL A 27 6.47 -7.69 -6.54
CA VAL A 27 6.01 -8.63 -7.57
C VAL A 27 6.68 -9.99 -7.35
N VAL A 28 5.85 -11.01 -7.15
CA VAL A 28 6.26 -12.40 -6.96
C VAL A 28 6.40 -13.09 -8.32
N GLU A 29 5.40 -12.89 -9.20
CA GLU A 29 5.35 -13.50 -10.52
C GLU A 29 4.74 -12.53 -11.53
N GLY A 30 5.30 -12.50 -12.76
CA GLY A 30 4.82 -11.66 -13.86
C GLY A 30 5.35 -10.22 -13.81
N ARG A 31 4.51 -9.26 -14.21
CA ARG A 31 4.84 -7.82 -14.25
C ARG A 31 3.65 -6.98 -13.87
N VAL A 32 3.88 -5.95 -13.08
CA VAL A 32 2.86 -4.99 -12.62
C VAL A 32 3.22 -3.59 -13.12
N ALA A 33 2.25 -2.88 -13.69
CA ALA A 33 2.37 -1.45 -13.96
C ALA A 33 1.80 -0.67 -12.77
N VAL A 34 2.62 0.17 -12.16
CA VAL A 34 2.26 1.00 -11.01
C VAL A 34 2.13 2.45 -11.49
N LEU A 35 0.99 3.06 -11.20
CA LEU A 35 0.67 4.44 -11.54
C LEU A 35 0.24 5.19 -10.28
N GLN A 36 0.54 6.46 -10.24
CA GLN A 36 0.03 7.37 -9.22
C GLN A 36 -1.00 8.31 -9.85
N THR A 37 -2.20 8.33 -9.28
CA THR A 37 -3.24 9.29 -9.65
C THR A 37 -3.22 10.41 -8.62
N HIS A 38 -2.80 11.60 -9.03
CA HIS A 38 -2.94 12.78 -8.17
C HIS A 38 -4.39 13.24 -8.26
N SER A 39 -5.17 13.05 -7.20
CA SER A 39 -6.45 13.75 -7.05
C SER A 39 -6.14 15.22 -6.84
N SER A 40 -6.18 16.01 -7.91
CA SER A 40 -6.26 17.47 -7.78
C SER A 40 -7.55 17.75 -7.00
N GLY A 41 -7.39 18.33 -5.80
CA GLY A 41 -8.46 18.56 -4.82
C GLY A 41 -9.76 19.04 -5.47
N GLY A 42 -10.85 18.44 -5.03
CA GLY A 42 -12.19 18.66 -5.55
C GLY A 42 -12.52 20.13 -5.73
N ARG A 43 -12.77 20.52 -6.97
CA ARG A 43 -13.76 21.54 -7.25
C ARG A 43 -15.09 20.82 -7.32
N GLU A 44 -15.86 21.00 -6.31
CA GLU A 44 -17.30 20.78 -6.29
C GLU A 44 -17.87 21.49 -7.50
N PHE A 45 -18.23 20.74 -8.54
CA PHE A 45 -19.00 21.27 -9.65
C PHE A 45 -20.42 21.39 -9.13
N ASP A 46 -20.76 22.63 -8.76
CA ASP A 46 -22.13 23.08 -8.58
C ASP A 46 -22.92 22.73 -9.85
N ASN A 47 -23.92 21.89 -9.67
CA ASN A 47 -24.71 21.28 -10.71
C ASN A 47 -25.88 22.24 -11.05
N GLY A 48 -25.59 23.27 -11.85
CA GLY A 48 -26.58 24.20 -12.36
C GLY A 48 -26.48 24.39 -13.87
N GLY A 49 -27.16 23.59 -14.64
CA GLY A 49 -27.24 23.81 -16.09
C GLY A 49 -27.94 22.68 -16.84
N ALA A 50 -29.21 22.93 -17.17
CA ALA A 50 -30.11 22.04 -17.86
C ALA A 50 -29.65 21.57 -19.26
N PRO A 51 -30.24 20.49 -19.80
CA PRO A 51 -29.83 19.88 -21.06
C PRO A 51 -30.26 20.70 -22.26
N PHE A 52 -29.32 21.04 -23.13
CA PHE A 52 -29.64 21.54 -24.46
C PHE A 52 -29.83 20.36 -25.41
N LEU A 53 -31.08 20.04 -25.71
CA LEU A 53 -31.46 19.25 -26.86
C LEU A 53 -31.39 20.15 -28.10
N THR A 54 -30.51 19.87 -29.02
CA THR A 54 -30.66 20.33 -30.41
C THR A 54 -30.88 19.09 -31.26
N GLU A 55 -32.12 18.99 -31.69
CA GLU A 55 -32.59 18.14 -32.78
C GLU A 55 -32.05 18.72 -34.10
N GLY A 56 -31.48 17.86 -34.93
CA GLY A 56 -31.00 18.23 -36.26
C GLY A 56 -30.88 16.98 -37.13
N ALA A 57 -31.76 16.89 -38.09
CA ALA A 57 -32.06 15.78 -38.98
C ALA A 57 -30.88 15.35 -39.87
N ASP A 58 -31.00 14.10 -40.35
CA ASP A 58 -30.44 13.49 -41.55
C ASP A 58 -28.99 12.96 -41.52
N GLY A 59 -28.91 11.64 -41.68
CA GLY A 59 -27.70 11.05 -42.25
C GLY A 59 -27.24 9.68 -41.72
N ILE A 60 -27.71 8.68 -42.39
CA ILE A 60 -27.29 7.27 -42.46
C ILE A 60 -25.82 6.98 -42.06
N PRO A 61 -25.54 5.99 -41.23
CA PRO A 61 -24.15 5.59 -40.92
C PRO A 61 -23.53 4.83 -42.08
N LYS A 62 -22.46 5.36 -42.66
CA LYS A 62 -21.62 4.65 -43.61
C LYS A 62 -20.79 3.59 -42.86
N THR A 63 -20.91 2.36 -43.30
CA THR A 63 -20.09 1.20 -42.90
C THR A 63 -18.62 1.49 -43.01
N ALA A 64 -17.91 1.37 -41.88
CA ALA A 64 -16.45 1.39 -41.85
C ALA A 64 -15.89 -0.03 -42.15
N GLY A 65 -14.94 -0.09 -43.07
CA GLY A 65 -14.25 -1.31 -43.52
C GLY A 65 -13.35 -1.95 -42.45
N PRO A 66 -12.83 -3.17 -42.70
CA PRO A 66 -12.04 -3.92 -41.74
C PRO A 66 -10.65 -3.29 -41.56
N GLY A 67 -10.37 -2.75 -40.38
CA GLY A 67 -9.08 -2.15 -40.04
C GLY A 67 -9.11 -1.04 -38.98
N SER A 68 -10.28 -0.66 -38.50
CA SER A 68 -10.40 0.38 -37.47
C SER A 68 -10.04 -0.17 -36.09
N VAL A 69 -8.85 0.13 -35.65
CA VAL A 69 -8.45 0.06 -34.24
C VAL A 69 -9.37 1.04 -33.51
N LEU A 70 -10.26 0.54 -32.65
CA LEU A 70 -11.12 1.37 -31.84
C LEU A 70 -10.24 2.32 -31.01
N PRO A 71 -10.45 3.65 -31.06
CA PRO A 71 -9.74 4.56 -30.20
C PRO A 71 -10.20 4.28 -28.76
N PHE A 72 -9.24 3.94 -27.90
CA PHE A 72 -9.49 3.95 -26.47
C PHE A 72 -10.07 5.32 -26.09
N PRO A 73 -11.11 5.39 -25.25
CA PRO A 73 -11.65 6.68 -24.83
C PRO A 73 -10.50 7.48 -24.21
N SER A 74 -10.23 8.65 -24.78
CA SER A 74 -9.37 9.66 -24.17
C SER A 74 -10.00 10.05 -22.85
N MET A 75 -9.57 9.39 -21.77
CA MET A 75 -9.85 9.85 -20.43
C MET A 75 -9.09 11.14 -20.22
N GLY A 76 -9.83 12.12 -19.68
CA GLY A 76 -9.45 13.49 -19.48
C GLY A 76 -8.03 13.69 -18.96
N ASN A 77 -7.56 14.88 -19.16
CA ASN A 77 -6.22 15.44 -18.89
C ASN A 77 -5.81 15.41 -17.40
N ASP A 78 -5.99 14.27 -16.72
CA ASP A 78 -5.40 13.98 -15.44
C ASP A 78 -3.90 13.76 -15.68
N LYS A 79 -3.06 14.55 -15.04
CA LYS A 79 -1.60 14.38 -15.02
C LYS A 79 -1.28 13.04 -14.38
N GLN A 80 -1.46 11.95 -15.12
CA GLN A 80 -1.02 10.62 -14.74
C GLN A 80 0.50 10.57 -14.93
N SER A 81 1.22 10.26 -13.89
CA SER A 81 2.63 9.92 -13.98
C SER A 81 2.80 8.74 -14.93
N ALA A 82 3.90 8.72 -15.70
CA ALA A 82 4.21 7.56 -16.53
C ALA A 82 4.20 6.28 -15.68
N PRO A 83 3.67 5.16 -16.18
CA PRO A 83 3.64 3.92 -15.43
C PRO A 83 5.05 3.42 -15.15
N VAL A 84 5.32 3.03 -13.92
CA VAL A 84 6.54 2.32 -13.52
C VAL A 84 6.23 0.83 -13.59
N PHE A 85 7.04 0.10 -14.37
CA PHE A 85 6.91 -1.35 -14.49
C PHE A 85 7.80 -2.03 -13.46
N VAL A 86 7.21 -2.96 -12.72
CA VAL A 86 7.88 -3.78 -11.70
C VAL A 86 7.79 -5.23 -12.14
N SER A 87 8.92 -5.91 -12.24
CA SER A 87 9.01 -7.31 -12.67
C SER A 87 9.09 -8.26 -11.48
N ALA A 88 8.95 -9.56 -11.72
CA ALA A 88 9.11 -10.58 -10.69
C ALA A 88 10.47 -10.46 -9.97
N GLY A 89 10.46 -10.53 -8.64
CA GLY A 89 11.64 -10.34 -7.80
C GLY A 89 11.99 -8.87 -7.51
N GLU A 90 11.16 -7.92 -7.95
CA GLU A 90 11.35 -6.50 -7.69
C GLU A 90 10.24 -5.93 -6.82
N GLN A 91 10.55 -4.83 -6.16
CA GLN A 91 9.61 -4.02 -5.41
C GLN A 91 9.73 -2.53 -5.77
N VAL A 92 8.67 -1.81 -5.55
CA VAL A 92 8.64 -0.35 -5.68
C VAL A 92 7.95 0.27 -4.47
N THR A 93 8.49 1.39 -4.00
CA THR A 93 7.83 2.20 -2.96
C THR A 93 7.15 3.39 -3.59
N VAL A 94 5.87 3.55 -3.31
CA VAL A 94 5.05 4.67 -3.75
C VAL A 94 4.73 5.53 -2.54
N THR A 95 5.19 6.77 -2.56
CA THR A 95 4.85 7.80 -1.57
C THR A 95 3.82 8.77 -2.16
N ASP A 96 3.28 9.66 -1.36
CA ASP A 96 2.35 10.70 -1.85
C ASP A 96 2.96 11.64 -2.90
N ARG A 97 4.30 11.67 -2.99
CA ARG A 97 5.04 12.59 -3.86
C ARG A 97 5.64 11.94 -5.10
N ALA A 98 5.98 10.68 -5.04
CA ALA A 98 6.72 10.00 -6.10
C ALA A 98 6.62 8.47 -6.04
N ILE A 99 6.85 7.85 -7.18
CA ILE A 99 7.11 6.41 -7.30
C ILE A 99 8.64 6.27 -7.37
N ALA A 100 9.22 5.50 -6.45
CA ALA A 100 10.65 5.20 -6.45
C ALA A 100 11.03 4.33 -7.67
N ALA A 101 12.31 4.24 -8.00
CA ALA A 101 12.78 3.26 -8.97
C ALA A 101 12.58 1.83 -8.42
N PRO A 102 12.24 0.85 -9.27
CA PRO A 102 12.21 -0.56 -8.87
C PRO A 102 13.55 -1.01 -8.30
N SER A 103 13.50 -1.80 -7.24
CA SER A 103 14.67 -2.38 -6.58
C SER A 103 14.45 -3.87 -6.31
N PRO A 104 15.52 -4.68 -6.20
CA PRO A 104 15.39 -6.07 -5.81
C PRO A 104 14.61 -6.24 -4.51
N ALA A 105 13.76 -7.26 -4.43
CA ALA A 105 12.96 -7.57 -3.25
C ALA A 105 13.26 -8.98 -2.75
N ASP A 106 13.24 -9.16 -1.44
CA ASP A 106 13.15 -10.49 -0.85
C ASP A 106 11.68 -10.94 -0.89
N VAL A 107 11.36 -11.71 -1.93
CA VAL A 107 10.00 -12.23 -2.16
C VAL A 107 9.53 -13.09 -0.99
N ALA A 108 10.44 -13.84 -0.33
CA ALA A 108 10.08 -14.69 0.81
C ALA A 108 9.59 -13.83 2.00
N VAL A 109 10.20 -12.68 2.21
CA VAL A 109 9.74 -11.70 3.22
C VAL A 109 8.40 -11.09 2.82
N ALA A 110 8.26 -10.72 1.54
CA ALA A 110 7.03 -10.09 1.05
C ALA A 110 5.78 -10.98 1.17
N ILE A 111 5.93 -12.31 1.04
CA ILE A 111 4.81 -13.26 1.15
C ILE A 111 4.70 -13.92 2.52
N ALA A 112 5.58 -13.62 3.47
CA ALA A 112 5.58 -14.24 4.81
C ALA A 112 4.24 -14.05 5.55
N TRP A 113 3.52 -12.95 5.30
CA TRP A 113 2.21 -12.68 5.90
C TRP A 113 1.15 -13.74 5.54
N VAL A 114 1.25 -14.36 4.35
CA VAL A 114 0.37 -15.48 3.95
C VAL A 114 0.54 -16.67 4.91
N GLN A 115 1.72 -16.81 5.52
CA GLN A 115 2.05 -17.81 6.52
C GLN A 115 1.87 -17.28 7.97
N HIS A 116 1.14 -16.19 8.15
CA HIS A 116 0.99 -15.51 9.45
C HIS A 116 2.32 -15.12 10.11
N ARG A 117 3.33 -14.76 9.31
CA ARG A 117 4.66 -14.37 9.79
C ARG A 117 4.93 -12.92 9.44
N LEU A 118 5.45 -12.18 10.41
CA LEU A 118 6.00 -10.84 10.26
C LEU A 118 7.52 -10.93 10.36
N VAL A 119 8.22 -10.41 9.36
CA VAL A 119 9.68 -10.40 9.28
C VAL A 119 10.15 -8.97 9.42
N PHE A 120 10.97 -8.70 10.41
CA PHE A 120 11.56 -7.39 10.68
C PHE A 120 13.07 -7.46 10.59
N ASP A 121 13.67 -6.48 9.94
CA ASP A 121 15.11 -6.29 9.86
C ASP A 121 15.42 -4.84 10.24
N ALA A 122 16.02 -4.67 11.42
CA ALA A 122 16.30 -3.37 12.02
C ALA A 122 15.12 -2.37 11.87
N SER A 123 13.89 -2.87 12.04
CA SER A 123 12.66 -2.07 11.90
C SER A 123 12.40 -1.28 13.17
N ARG A 124 11.89 -0.05 13.05
CA ARG A 124 11.51 0.77 14.19
C ARG A 124 10.38 0.11 14.98
N LEU A 125 10.41 0.21 16.30
CA LEU A 125 9.38 -0.37 17.16
C LEU A 125 8.00 0.19 16.82
N SER A 126 7.88 1.47 16.49
CA SER A 126 6.62 2.07 16.04
C SER A 126 6.03 1.35 14.82
N ASP A 127 6.85 1.04 13.80
CA ASP A 127 6.42 0.33 12.61
C ASP A 127 6.03 -1.13 12.93
N VAL A 128 6.81 -1.78 13.79
CA VAL A 128 6.56 -3.15 14.27
C VAL A 128 5.22 -3.23 14.98
N ILE A 129 4.93 -2.28 15.89
CA ILE A 129 3.66 -2.24 16.63
C ILE A 129 2.48 -1.95 15.70
N ASP A 130 2.63 -1.04 14.74
CA ASP A 130 1.59 -0.77 13.74
C ASP A 130 1.23 -2.04 12.95
N ASP A 131 2.23 -2.86 12.60
CA ASP A 131 2.00 -4.11 11.89
C ASP A 131 1.28 -5.14 12.77
N PHE A 132 1.69 -5.32 14.02
CA PHE A 132 0.98 -6.20 14.94
C PHE A 132 -0.47 -5.76 15.17
N ASN A 133 -0.72 -4.47 15.32
CA ASN A 133 -2.04 -3.92 15.56
C ASN A 133 -3.03 -4.14 14.40
N ARG A 134 -2.54 -4.40 13.17
CA ARG A 134 -3.39 -4.74 12.02
C ARG A 134 -4.03 -6.13 12.14
N TYR A 135 -3.35 -7.05 12.82
CA TYR A 135 -3.76 -8.46 12.87
C TYR A 135 -4.31 -8.87 14.23
N ASN A 136 -4.20 -8.01 15.25
CA ASN A 136 -4.59 -8.32 16.61
C ASN A 136 -5.69 -7.38 17.12
N ALA A 137 -6.72 -7.94 17.74
CA ALA A 137 -7.79 -7.16 18.36
C ALA A 137 -7.29 -6.40 19.61
N ARG A 138 -6.35 -7.02 20.35
CA ARG A 138 -5.71 -6.41 21.52
C ARG A 138 -4.59 -5.51 21.03
N GLN A 139 -4.78 -4.21 21.18
CA GLN A 139 -3.86 -3.21 20.66
C GLN A 139 -2.65 -3.02 21.57
N ILE A 140 -1.51 -2.75 20.95
CA ILE A 140 -0.24 -2.44 21.63
C ILE A 140 0.01 -0.95 21.46
N HIS A 141 0.34 -0.26 22.54
CA HIS A 141 0.61 1.17 22.57
C HIS A 141 2.00 1.45 23.12
N ILE A 142 2.73 2.37 22.48
CA ILE A 142 4.01 2.90 22.99
C ILE A 142 3.67 4.18 23.76
N GLU A 143 3.96 4.19 25.07
CA GLU A 143 3.71 5.35 25.94
C GLU A 143 4.85 6.39 25.86
N ASP A 144 6.09 5.90 25.71
CA ASP A 144 7.28 6.76 25.61
C ASP A 144 7.78 6.84 24.17
N LYS A 145 7.65 8.01 23.55
CA LYS A 145 8.10 8.26 22.17
C LYS A 145 9.59 7.99 21.93
N ALA A 146 10.42 8.01 22.98
CA ALA A 146 11.83 7.65 22.86
C ALA A 146 12.03 6.18 22.44
N LEU A 147 11.01 5.34 22.59
CA LEU A 147 11.04 3.93 22.16
C LEU A 147 10.58 3.76 20.71
N ASP A 148 10.02 4.76 20.06
CA ASP A 148 9.56 4.67 18.67
C ASP A 148 10.68 4.23 17.72
N ASP A 149 11.90 4.74 17.96
CA ASP A 149 13.09 4.46 17.16
C ASP A 149 13.89 3.24 17.64
N PHE A 150 13.40 2.50 18.64
CA PHE A 150 14.04 1.25 19.05
C PHE A 150 13.95 0.22 17.93
N HIS A 151 15.09 -0.39 17.57
CA HIS A 151 15.14 -1.31 16.43
C HIS A 151 14.88 -2.75 16.84
N VAL A 152 14.02 -3.41 16.09
CA VAL A 152 13.63 -4.80 16.27
C VAL A 152 13.99 -5.59 15.02
N SER A 153 14.63 -6.75 15.19
CA SER A 153 14.86 -7.73 14.13
C SER A 153 14.34 -9.10 14.56
N GLY A 154 13.85 -9.86 13.61
CA GLY A 154 13.39 -11.22 13.86
C GLY A 154 12.14 -11.59 13.06
N VAL A 155 11.70 -12.83 13.29
CA VAL A 155 10.48 -13.38 12.68
C VAL A 155 9.50 -13.70 13.79
N TYR A 156 8.30 -13.12 13.67
CA TYR A 156 7.24 -13.21 14.68
C TYR A 156 5.96 -13.74 14.08
N SER A 157 5.08 -14.32 14.89
CA SER A 157 3.73 -14.65 14.47
C SER A 157 2.88 -13.37 14.41
N SER A 158 2.15 -13.15 13.31
CA SER A 158 1.24 -11.98 13.19
C SER A 158 0.04 -12.06 14.12
N THR A 159 -0.35 -13.28 14.53
CA THR A 159 -1.54 -13.54 15.36
C THR A 159 -1.22 -13.72 16.84
N ASP A 160 0.08 -13.81 17.21
CA ASP A 160 0.52 -13.97 18.60
C ASP A 160 1.72 -13.05 18.90
N PRO A 161 1.48 -11.95 19.63
CA PRO A 161 2.54 -11.01 19.98
C PRO A 161 3.42 -11.48 21.14
N ALA A 162 3.15 -12.64 21.78
CA ALA A 162 3.84 -13.07 23.00
C ALA A 162 5.37 -13.16 22.84
N SER A 163 5.85 -13.58 21.67
CA SER A 163 7.30 -13.65 21.40
C SER A 163 7.96 -12.27 21.32
N LEU A 164 7.28 -11.29 20.69
CA LEU A 164 7.72 -9.90 20.67
C LEU A 164 7.72 -9.30 22.08
N LEU A 165 6.64 -9.48 22.85
CA LEU A 165 6.53 -8.94 24.20
C LEU A 165 7.57 -9.53 25.13
N ARG A 166 7.90 -10.83 24.99
CA ARG A 166 8.98 -11.48 25.74
C ARG A 166 10.33 -10.88 25.39
N PHE A 167 10.60 -10.64 24.09
CA PHE A 167 11.81 -9.98 23.64
C PHE A 167 11.92 -8.58 24.24
N LEU A 168 10.85 -7.76 24.18
CA LEU A 168 10.88 -6.40 24.73
C LEU A 168 11.10 -6.39 26.25
N ARG A 169 10.47 -7.32 27.00
CA ARG A 169 10.72 -7.46 28.45
C ARG A 169 12.15 -7.83 28.81
N SER A 170 12.86 -8.52 27.92
CA SER A 170 14.28 -8.84 28.12
C SER A 170 15.21 -7.64 28.02
N GLN A 171 14.72 -6.51 27.46
CA GLN A 171 15.49 -5.28 27.36
C GLN A 171 15.48 -4.54 28.71
N ALA A 172 16.66 -4.15 29.17
CA ALA A 172 16.85 -3.58 30.52
C ALA A 172 16.07 -2.28 30.76
N HIS A 173 15.77 -1.53 29.69
CA HIS A 173 15.16 -0.20 29.76
C HIS A 173 13.69 -0.17 29.27
N ILE A 174 13.13 -1.34 28.94
CA ILE A 174 11.74 -1.44 28.46
C ILE A 174 10.89 -2.11 29.52
N ASP A 175 9.75 -1.50 29.84
CA ASP A 175 8.68 -2.08 30.63
C ASP A 175 7.49 -2.44 29.73
N VAL A 176 6.84 -3.58 30.03
CA VAL A 176 5.68 -4.04 29.28
C VAL A 176 4.57 -4.42 30.25
N THR A 177 3.55 -3.61 30.27
CA THR A 177 2.34 -3.84 31.08
C THR A 177 1.22 -4.39 30.19
N GLU A 178 0.64 -5.51 30.60
CA GLU A 178 -0.46 -6.16 29.91
C GLU A 178 -1.76 -6.05 30.71
N THR A 179 -2.84 -5.64 30.04
CA THR A 179 -4.19 -5.68 30.54
C THR A 179 -5.05 -6.55 29.62
N ASP A 180 -6.29 -6.86 29.98
CA ASP A 180 -7.21 -7.64 29.14
C ASP A 180 -7.54 -6.95 27.81
N ARG A 181 -7.40 -5.62 27.74
CA ARG A 181 -7.83 -4.81 26.59
C ARG A 181 -6.67 -4.34 25.73
N GLU A 182 -5.51 -4.08 26.30
CA GLU A 182 -4.37 -3.46 25.64
C GLU A 182 -3.05 -3.88 26.26
N VAL A 183 -1.98 -3.68 25.52
CA VAL A 183 -0.59 -3.81 25.97
C VAL A 183 0.05 -2.43 25.90
N ARG A 184 0.75 -2.03 26.96
CA ARG A 184 1.48 -0.77 27.04
C ARG A 184 2.97 -1.01 27.15
N ILE A 185 3.73 -0.28 26.35
CA ILE A 185 5.20 -0.37 26.32
C ILE A 185 5.74 0.99 26.76
N GLY A 186 6.47 0.99 27.86
CA GLY A 186 7.09 2.20 28.42
C GLY A 186 8.56 1.96 28.75
N ARG A 187 9.21 2.98 29.31
CA ARG A 187 10.55 2.87 29.89
C ARG A 187 10.44 2.50 31.35
N LYS A 188 11.44 1.70 31.81
CA LYS A 188 11.64 1.43 33.23
C LYS A 188 12.22 2.62 33.94
#